data_257f0751db32837e5a5dfbcd2d4f12f3
#
_entry.id   257f0751db32837e5a5dfbcd2d4f12f3
#
_cell.length_a   1.000
_cell.length_b   1.000
_cell.length_c   1.000
_cell.angle_alpha   90.00
_cell.angle_beta   90.00
_cell.angle_gamma   90.00
#
_symmetry.space_group_name_H-M   'P 1'
#
loop_
_entity.id
_entity.type
_entity.pdbx_description
1 polymer ?
#
loop_
_entity_poly.entity_id
_entity_poly.type
_entity_poly.pdbx_seq_one_letter_code
_entity_poly.pdbx_strand_id
1 'polypeptide(L)'
;MNIIVNIIIGIVALLHGYFLILEMFLWEKPAGRKSFRTTAEFAAQSKTLAANQGLYNGFLAAGLVWGIFADDAVKIFFLSCVIIAGLFGTYTVSKRIFYIQALPALIGLVLLLVACWNADFSPQDSRGAD
;
A
#
# COMPACT_ATOMS: atom_id res chain seq x y z
N MET A 1 3.13 2.12 20.14
CA MET A 1 2.59 1.61 18.86
C MET A 1 1.39 2.43 18.46
N ASN A 2 1.41 3.08 17.31
CA ASN A 2 0.30 3.94 16.87
C ASN A 2 -0.78 3.07 16.17
N ILE A 3 -1.90 2.83 16.87
CA ILE A 3 -2.97 1.94 16.37
C ILE A 3 -3.60 2.46 15.08
N ILE A 4 -3.72 3.79 14.93
CA ILE A 4 -4.30 4.42 13.75
C ILE A 4 -3.43 4.16 12.52
N VAL A 5 -2.11 4.30 12.67
CA VAL A 5 -1.15 3.98 11.58
C VAL A 5 -1.26 2.52 11.16
N ASN A 6 -1.32 1.60 12.12
CA ASN A 6 -1.44 0.17 11.81
C ASN A 6 -2.77 -0.17 11.14
N ILE A 7 -3.88 0.51 11.49
CA ILE A 7 -5.16 0.35 10.79
C ILE A 7 -5.03 0.81 9.33
N ILE A 8 -4.42 1.95 9.08
CA ILE A 8 -4.22 2.47 7.72
C ILE A 8 -3.33 1.52 6.91
N ILE A 9 -2.21 1.05 7.49
CA ILE A 9 -1.34 0.05 6.84
C ILE A 9 -2.12 -1.22 6.51
N GLY A 10 -2.96 -1.70 7.43
CA GLY A 10 -3.84 -2.86 7.19
C GLY A 10 -4.80 -2.65 6.02
N ILE A 11 -5.41 -1.47 5.92
CA ILE A 11 -6.28 -1.11 4.78
C ILE A 11 -5.48 -1.12 3.47
N VAL A 12 -4.29 -0.51 3.45
CA VAL A 12 -3.43 -0.49 2.25
C VAL A 12 -3.00 -1.91 1.88
N ALA A 13 -2.66 -2.76 2.85
CA ALA A 13 -2.32 -4.17 2.61
C ALA A 13 -3.50 -4.95 2.00
N LEU A 14 -4.71 -4.77 2.53
CA LEU A 14 -5.93 -5.39 1.99
C LEU A 14 -6.22 -4.96 0.56
N LEU A 15 -6.02 -3.68 0.22
CA LEU A 15 -6.18 -3.18 -1.14
C LEU A 15 -5.19 -3.86 -2.11
N HIS A 16 -3.93 -4.03 -1.71
CA HIS A 16 -2.93 -4.71 -2.54
C HIS A 16 -3.21 -6.22 -2.65
N GLY A 17 -3.70 -6.86 -1.59
CA GLY A 17 -4.20 -8.23 -1.65
C GLY A 17 -5.40 -8.39 -2.59
N TYR A 18 -6.29 -7.41 -2.61
CA TYR A 18 -7.40 -7.38 -3.56
C TYR A 18 -6.93 -7.21 -5.01
N PHE A 19 -5.96 -6.33 -5.29
CA PHE A 19 -5.34 -6.21 -6.61
C PHE A 19 -4.65 -7.50 -7.04
N LEU A 20 -3.92 -8.18 -6.14
CA LEU A 20 -3.36 -9.51 -6.43
C LEU A 20 -4.45 -10.46 -6.95
N ILE A 21 -5.59 -10.55 -6.25
CA ILE A 21 -6.69 -11.46 -6.63
C ILE A 21 -7.25 -11.09 -8.00
N LEU A 22 -7.49 -9.81 -8.26
CA LEU A 22 -7.99 -9.34 -9.54
C LEU A 22 -7.02 -9.63 -10.69
N GLU A 23 -5.72 -9.39 -10.49
CA GLU A 23 -4.71 -9.46 -11.53
C GLU A 23 -4.23 -10.89 -11.81
N MET A 24 -4.13 -11.74 -10.77
CA MET A 24 -3.68 -13.12 -10.95
C MET A 24 -4.80 -14.09 -11.30
N PHE A 25 -6.01 -13.91 -10.76
CA PHE A 25 -7.06 -14.92 -10.85
C PHE A 25 -8.32 -14.45 -11.58
N LEU A 26 -8.60 -13.16 -11.58
CA LEU A 26 -9.84 -12.59 -12.11
C LEU A 26 -9.63 -11.66 -13.32
N TRP A 27 -8.44 -11.56 -13.86
CA TRP A 27 -8.10 -10.62 -14.93
C TRP A 27 -9.01 -10.72 -16.16
N GLU A 28 -9.24 -11.94 -16.66
CA GLU A 28 -10.10 -12.21 -17.80
C GLU A 28 -11.59 -12.30 -17.41
N LYS A 29 -11.92 -12.35 -16.12
CA LYS A 29 -13.28 -12.45 -15.64
C LYS A 29 -13.99 -11.07 -15.64
N PRO A 30 -15.33 -11.02 -15.59
CA PRO A 30 -16.08 -9.76 -15.55
C PRO A 30 -15.62 -8.81 -14.45
N ALA A 31 -15.30 -9.33 -13.27
CA ALA A 31 -14.84 -8.53 -12.13
C ALA A 31 -13.52 -7.80 -12.42
N GLY A 32 -12.51 -8.51 -12.95
CA GLY A 32 -11.21 -7.91 -13.32
C GLY A 32 -11.38 -6.92 -14.45
N ARG A 33 -12.04 -7.30 -15.53
CA ARG A 33 -12.25 -6.41 -16.69
C ARG A 33 -13.00 -5.13 -16.32
N LYS A 34 -14.01 -5.22 -15.46
CA LYS A 34 -14.76 -4.05 -14.98
C LYS A 34 -13.86 -3.13 -14.11
N SER A 35 -13.06 -3.70 -13.23
CA SER A 35 -12.20 -2.95 -12.33
C SER A 35 -11.12 -2.18 -13.08
N PHE A 36 -10.50 -2.82 -14.09
CA PHE A 36 -9.44 -2.21 -14.89
C PHE A 36 -9.93 -1.60 -16.21
N ARG A 37 -11.23 -1.68 -16.49
CA ARG A 37 -11.86 -1.13 -17.72
C ARG A 37 -11.21 -1.67 -18.99
N THR A 38 -10.95 -2.97 -19.02
CA THR A 38 -10.32 -3.66 -20.15
C THR A 38 -11.36 -4.42 -20.99
N THR A 39 -11.04 -4.60 -22.28
CA THR A 39 -11.80 -5.49 -23.17
C THR A 39 -11.43 -6.96 -22.93
N ALA A 40 -12.25 -7.89 -23.38
CA ALA A 40 -11.95 -9.32 -23.30
C ALA A 40 -10.68 -9.69 -24.09
N GLU A 41 -10.51 -9.08 -25.26
CA GLU A 41 -9.34 -9.30 -26.11
C GLU A 41 -8.05 -8.81 -25.45
N PHE A 42 -8.03 -7.58 -24.94
CA PHE A 42 -6.87 -7.05 -24.24
C PHE A 42 -6.55 -7.85 -22.97
N ALA A 43 -7.57 -8.26 -22.20
CA ALA A 43 -7.35 -9.09 -21.02
C ALA A 43 -6.71 -10.43 -21.36
N ALA A 44 -7.14 -11.10 -22.44
CA ALA A 44 -6.54 -12.36 -22.88
C ALA A 44 -5.06 -12.19 -23.30
N GLN A 45 -4.74 -11.11 -24.01
CA GLN A 45 -3.37 -10.84 -24.47
C GLN A 45 -2.42 -10.42 -23.35
N SER A 46 -2.93 -9.75 -22.32
CA SER A 46 -2.12 -9.16 -21.22
C SER A 46 -2.13 -9.98 -19.92
N LYS A 47 -2.78 -11.14 -19.88
CA LYS A 47 -2.96 -11.90 -18.64
C LYS A 47 -1.67 -12.28 -17.91
N THR A 48 -0.63 -12.60 -18.66
CA THR A 48 0.68 -12.95 -18.06
C THR A 48 1.32 -11.74 -17.39
N LEU A 49 1.24 -10.56 -18.02
CA LEU A 49 1.73 -9.31 -17.42
C LEU A 49 0.92 -8.93 -16.20
N ALA A 50 -0.40 -9.09 -16.27
CA ALA A 50 -1.28 -8.83 -15.13
C ALA A 50 -0.98 -9.78 -13.96
N ALA A 51 -0.74 -11.06 -14.20
CA ALA A 51 -0.37 -12.02 -13.18
C ALA A 51 0.94 -11.65 -12.48
N ASN A 52 1.96 -11.21 -13.23
CA ASN A 52 3.20 -10.70 -12.64
C ASN A 52 2.96 -9.45 -11.79
N GLN A 53 2.14 -8.51 -12.27
CA GLN A 53 1.76 -7.31 -11.52
C GLN A 53 1.03 -7.68 -10.22
N GLY A 54 0.13 -8.65 -10.29
CA GLY A 54 -0.57 -9.18 -9.11
C GLY A 54 0.37 -9.80 -8.09
N LEU A 55 1.39 -10.53 -8.53
CA LEU A 55 2.42 -11.07 -7.65
C LEU A 55 3.17 -9.95 -6.89
N TYR A 56 3.55 -8.88 -7.58
CA TYR A 56 4.21 -7.73 -6.94
C TYR A 56 3.29 -7.00 -5.96
N ASN A 57 2.00 -6.90 -6.26
CA ASN A 57 1.01 -6.42 -5.28
C ASN A 57 0.95 -7.32 -4.04
N GLY A 58 1.13 -8.63 -4.22
CA GLY A 58 1.24 -9.59 -3.12
C GLY A 58 2.47 -9.35 -2.24
N PHE A 59 3.62 -9.03 -2.83
CA PHE A 59 4.82 -8.68 -2.06
C PHE A 59 4.63 -7.40 -1.26
N LEU A 60 3.98 -6.40 -1.82
CA LEU A 60 3.64 -5.17 -1.10
C LEU A 60 2.68 -5.44 0.05
N ALA A 61 1.64 -6.25 -0.17
CA ALA A 61 0.69 -6.63 0.88
C ALA A 61 1.39 -7.38 2.02
N ALA A 62 2.22 -8.37 1.70
CA ALA A 62 2.98 -9.13 2.69
C ALA A 62 3.97 -8.26 3.48
N GLY A 63 4.66 -7.35 2.81
CA GLY A 63 5.59 -6.41 3.44
C GLY A 63 4.90 -5.40 4.36
N LEU A 64 3.72 -4.90 3.97
CA LEU A 64 2.90 -4.03 4.81
C LEU A 64 2.40 -4.76 6.06
N VAL A 65 1.94 -6.01 5.91
CA VAL A 65 1.54 -6.84 7.05
C VAL A 65 2.73 -7.11 7.96
N TRP A 66 3.89 -7.46 7.42
CA TRP A 66 5.11 -7.60 8.20
C TRP A 66 5.45 -6.31 8.94
N GLY A 67 5.33 -5.15 8.32
CA GLY A 67 5.56 -3.85 8.93
C GLY A 67 4.69 -3.58 10.16
N ILE A 68 3.46 -4.12 10.24
CA ILE A 68 2.60 -3.96 11.43
C ILE A 68 3.26 -4.55 12.68
N PHE A 69 4.02 -5.65 12.52
CA PHE A 69 4.64 -6.40 13.61
C PHE A 69 6.15 -6.12 13.76
N ALA A 70 6.75 -5.41 12.80
CA ALA A 70 8.16 -5.03 12.78
C ALA A 70 8.37 -3.59 13.22
N ASP A 71 9.60 -3.10 13.07
CA ASP A 71 10.00 -1.72 13.34
C ASP A 71 9.43 -0.74 12.30
N ASP A 72 9.43 0.53 12.68
CA ASP A 72 8.88 1.60 11.84
C ASP A 72 9.65 1.79 10.52
N ALA A 73 10.91 1.39 10.44
CA ALA A 73 11.69 1.39 9.21
C ALA A 73 11.06 0.51 8.11
N VAL A 74 10.53 -0.65 8.47
CA VAL A 74 9.84 -1.56 7.54
C VAL A 74 8.54 -0.92 7.02
N LYS A 75 7.76 -0.28 7.92
CA LYS A 75 6.55 0.46 7.54
C LYS A 75 6.87 1.60 6.57
N ILE A 76 7.89 2.40 6.88
CA ILE A 76 8.34 3.52 6.04
C ILE A 76 8.74 3.00 4.66
N PHE A 77 9.52 1.92 4.59
CA PHE A 77 9.97 1.34 3.33
C PHE A 77 8.79 0.92 2.44
N PHE A 78 7.87 0.09 2.96
CA PHE A 78 6.78 -0.42 2.15
C PHE A 78 5.72 0.64 1.81
N LEU A 79 5.42 1.58 2.72
CA LEU A 79 4.57 2.73 2.39
C LEU A 79 5.19 3.58 1.29
N SER A 80 6.50 3.82 1.33
CA SER A 80 7.21 4.55 0.29
C SER A 80 7.15 3.82 -1.06
N CYS A 81 7.32 2.50 -1.08
CA CYS A 81 7.16 1.70 -2.31
C CYS A 81 5.75 1.85 -2.90
N VAL A 82 4.71 1.80 -2.06
CA VAL A 82 3.31 1.98 -2.50
C VAL A 82 3.08 3.38 -3.06
N ILE A 83 3.62 4.42 -2.41
CA ILE A 83 3.49 5.81 -2.87
C ILE A 83 4.16 5.97 -4.24
N ILE A 84 5.39 5.49 -4.40
CA ILE A 84 6.14 5.58 -5.67
C ILE A 84 5.40 4.85 -6.78
N ALA A 85 4.96 3.61 -6.53
CA ALA A 85 4.18 2.83 -7.49
C ALA A 85 2.85 3.50 -7.84
N GLY A 86 2.14 4.06 -6.84
CA GLY A 86 0.89 4.77 -7.03
C GLY A 86 1.05 6.08 -7.81
N LEU A 87 2.11 6.85 -7.58
CA LEU A 87 2.43 8.06 -8.34
C LEU A 87 2.77 7.70 -9.79
N PHE A 88 3.58 6.68 -10.00
CA PHE A 88 3.92 6.20 -11.34
C PHE A 88 2.68 5.71 -12.09
N GLY A 89 1.82 4.91 -11.45
CA GLY A 89 0.55 4.47 -12.02
C GLY A 89 -0.42 5.62 -12.31
N THR A 90 -0.40 6.68 -11.48
CA THR A 90 -1.17 7.90 -11.71
C THR A 90 -0.76 8.61 -13.00
N TYR A 91 0.54 8.68 -13.23
CA TYR A 91 1.11 9.32 -14.43
C TYR A 91 0.89 8.48 -15.69
N THR A 92 1.10 7.15 -15.60
CA THR A 92 1.13 6.26 -16.78
C THR A 92 -0.22 5.66 -17.15
N VAL A 93 -1.13 5.49 -16.18
CA VAL A 93 -2.38 4.75 -16.38
C VAL A 93 -3.62 5.60 -16.09
N SER A 94 -3.82 6.04 -14.85
CA SER A 94 -5.04 6.76 -14.46
C SER A 94 -4.88 7.55 -13.17
N LYS A 95 -5.42 8.77 -13.15
CA LYS A 95 -5.51 9.62 -11.94
C LYS A 95 -6.25 8.96 -10.77
N ARG A 96 -7.13 7.98 -11.02
CA ARG A 96 -7.81 7.21 -9.96
C ARG A 96 -6.83 6.47 -9.06
N ILE A 97 -5.69 6.04 -9.60
CA ILE A 97 -4.68 5.28 -8.86
C ILE A 97 -4.11 6.14 -7.73
N PHE A 98 -3.98 7.45 -7.92
CA PHE A 98 -3.56 8.36 -6.85
C PHE A 98 -4.46 8.21 -5.61
N TYR A 99 -5.77 8.32 -5.80
CA TYR A 99 -6.72 8.31 -4.68
C TYR A 99 -6.87 6.94 -4.02
N ILE A 100 -6.73 5.87 -4.80
CA ILE A 100 -6.93 4.50 -4.30
C ILE A 100 -5.66 3.94 -3.67
N GLN A 101 -4.49 4.28 -4.21
CA GLN A 101 -3.22 3.67 -3.82
C GLN A 101 -2.26 4.66 -3.14
N ALA A 102 -1.87 5.75 -3.83
CA ALA A 102 -0.86 6.66 -3.32
C ALA A 102 -1.34 7.46 -2.10
N LEU A 103 -2.55 7.99 -2.13
CA LEU A 103 -3.07 8.86 -1.07
C LEU A 103 -3.23 8.15 0.28
N PRO A 104 -3.83 6.95 0.39
CA PRO A 104 -3.90 6.24 1.67
C PRO A 104 -2.51 5.91 2.24
N ALA A 105 -1.57 5.50 1.39
CA ALA A 105 -0.20 5.21 1.82
C ALA A 105 0.53 6.49 2.28
N LEU A 106 0.32 7.62 1.61
CA LEU A 106 0.87 8.91 1.98
C LEU A 106 0.35 9.37 3.34
N ILE A 107 -0.96 9.24 3.59
CA ILE A 107 -1.56 9.56 4.90
C ILE A 107 -0.93 8.68 5.99
N GLY A 108 -0.80 7.37 5.74
CA GLY A 108 -0.17 6.44 6.68
C GLY A 108 1.28 6.82 6.99
N LEU A 109 2.06 7.19 5.97
CA LEU A 109 3.46 7.60 6.13
C LEU A 109 3.59 8.91 6.92
N VAL A 110 2.80 9.92 6.61
CA VAL A 110 2.83 11.21 7.31
C VAL A 110 2.48 11.02 8.78
N LEU A 111 1.43 10.27 9.10
CA LEU A 111 1.04 10.00 10.49
C LEU A 111 2.12 9.21 11.24
N LEU A 112 2.78 8.26 10.58
CA LEU A 112 3.89 7.51 11.16
C LEU A 112 5.06 8.44 11.49
N LEU A 113 5.48 9.29 10.56
CA LEU A 113 6.59 10.22 10.76
C LEU A 113 6.29 11.24 11.87
N VAL A 114 5.07 11.75 11.95
CA VAL A 114 4.63 12.64 13.03
C VAL A 114 4.68 11.92 14.38
N ALA A 115 4.26 10.66 14.42
CA ALA A 115 4.31 9.86 15.65
C ALA A 115 5.76 9.60 16.12
N CYS A 116 6.67 9.29 15.19
CA CYS A 116 8.09 9.13 15.49
C CYS A 116 8.69 10.45 16.01
N TRP A 117 8.42 11.57 15.34
CA TRP A 117 8.88 12.89 15.76
C TRP A 117 8.45 13.23 17.19
N ASN A 118 7.18 13.03 17.50
CA ASN A 118 6.65 13.32 18.84
C ASN A 118 7.25 12.42 19.92
N ALA A 119 7.62 11.18 19.58
CA ALA A 119 8.28 10.27 20.51
C ALA A 119 9.71 10.72 20.84
N ASP A 120 10.45 11.20 19.84
CA ASP A 120 11.84 11.63 19.99
C ASP A 120 11.96 12.97 20.74
N PHE A 121 10.98 13.88 20.60
CA PHE A 121 10.99 15.22 21.19
C PHE A 121 10.05 15.37 22.42
N SER A 122 9.47 14.27 22.92
CA SER A 122 8.74 14.31 24.18
C SER A 122 9.71 14.57 25.34
N PRO A 123 9.51 15.61 26.18
CA PRO A 123 10.39 15.85 27.34
C PRO A 123 10.39 14.60 28.22
N GLN A 124 11.55 14.01 28.40
CA GLN A 124 11.74 12.98 29.42
C GLN A 124 11.42 13.66 30.76
N ASP A 125 10.35 13.19 31.39
CA ASP A 125 9.90 13.68 32.69
C ASP A 125 11.06 13.56 33.67
N SER A 126 11.56 14.68 34.13
CA SER A 126 12.64 14.80 35.10
C SER A 126 12.20 14.36 36.51
N ARG A 127 11.37 13.33 36.62
CA ARG A 127 10.93 12.71 37.86
C ARG A 127 11.88 11.56 38.24
N GLY A 128 13.05 11.90 38.70
CA GLY A 128 14.04 10.93 39.19
C GLY A 128 15.29 11.54 39.83
N ALA A 129 15.15 12.71 40.39
CA ALA A 129 16.23 13.32 41.16
C ALA A 129 15.66 13.90 42.48
N ASP A 130 15.23 13.00 43.37
CA ASP A 130 15.09 13.27 44.84
C ASP A 130 15.53 12.03 45.60
#